data_25628878a62d5e41b6d5c0770ecd3fdc
#
_entry.id   25628878a62d5e41b6d5c0770ecd3fdc
#
_cell.length_a   1.000
_cell.length_b   1.000
_cell.length_c   1.000
_cell.angle_alpha   90.00
_cell.angle_beta   90.00
_cell.angle_gamma   90.00
#
_symmetry.space_group_name_H-M   'P 1'
#
loop_
_entity.id
_entity.type
_entity.pdbx_description
1 polymer ?
#
loop_
_entity_poly.entity_id
_entity_poly.type
_entity_poly.pdbx_seq_one_letter_code
_entity_poly.pdbx_strand_id
1 'polypeptide(L)'
;MMNWDDLRYFLAVAGAGSLSGAGQQLGVNTTTVLRRVASLEDDLGSRLFERERTGYRLTAAGEKLVEALEPVDRRLSALPRDFAATGEGNDGTVCLSASEILASHIIAPGLMEFRDAHPGLELELVADPRVGGGSGAPRIGNPLKDVDVALRAARPTQGDMLMRKVGDMAYGLYASPAY
;
A
#
# COMPACT_ATOMS: atom_id res chain seq x y z
N MET A 1 2.35 27.96 -8.89
CA MET A 1 3.53 27.15 -8.54
C MET A 1 3.04 25.98 -7.69
N MET A 2 3.18 24.77 -8.16
CA MET A 2 2.65 23.56 -7.53
C MET A 2 3.20 23.42 -6.10
N ASN A 3 2.29 23.30 -5.12
CA ASN A 3 2.66 23.11 -3.74
C ASN A 3 2.76 21.61 -3.44
N TRP A 4 3.90 21.17 -2.89
CA TRP A 4 4.11 19.78 -2.49
C TRP A 4 3.03 19.25 -1.52
N ASP A 5 2.55 20.10 -0.61
CA ASP A 5 1.49 19.71 0.32
C ASP A 5 0.18 19.36 -0.39
N ASP A 6 -0.15 20.02 -1.51
CA ASP A 6 -1.38 19.74 -2.28
C ASP A 6 -1.37 18.34 -2.89
N LEU A 7 -0.19 17.79 -3.23
CA LEU A 7 -0.02 16.42 -3.70
C LEU A 7 -0.39 15.39 -2.61
N ARG A 8 -0.10 15.69 -1.34
CA ARG A 8 -0.48 14.84 -0.22
C ARG A 8 -2.00 14.75 -0.07
N TYR A 9 -2.70 15.88 -0.25
CA TYR A 9 -4.17 15.89 -0.24
C TYR A 9 -4.76 15.12 -1.42
N PHE A 10 -4.18 15.28 -2.59
CA PHE A 10 -4.56 14.51 -3.78
C PHE A 10 -4.43 13.00 -3.54
N LEU A 11 -3.27 12.51 -3.06
CA LEU A 11 -3.05 11.10 -2.77
C LEU A 11 -4.02 10.56 -1.70
N ALA A 12 -4.33 11.36 -0.67
CA ALA A 12 -5.29 10.97 0.35
C ALA A 12 -6.71 10.79 -0.23
N VAL A 13 -7.16 11.70 -1.14
CA VAL A 13 -8.46 11.55 -1.82
C VAL A 13 -8.46 10.36 -2.77
N ALA A 14 -7.37 10.14 -3.50
CA ALA A 14 -7.21 9.00 -4.40
C ALA A 14 -7.30 7.66 -3.65
N GLY A 15 -6.68 7.57 -2.48
CA GLY A 15 -6.72 6.37 -1.64
C GLY A 15 -8.06 6.15 -0.93
N ALA A 16 -8.68 7.22 -0.40
CA ALA A 16 -9.92 7.14 0.36
C ALA A 16 -11.18 7.10 -0.51
N GLY A 17 -11.12 7.49 -1.79
CA GLY A 17 -12.25 7.61 -2.70
C GLY A 17 -13.27 8.69 -2.30
N SER A 18 -12.97 9.49 -1.25
CA SER A 18 -13.86 10.52 -0.75
C SER A 18 -13.12 11.63 -0.01
N LEU A 19 -13.67 12.87 -0.06
CA LEU A 19 -13.10 14.00 0.69
C LEU A 19 -13.20 13.80 2.21
N SER A 20 -14.24 13.16 2.69
CA SER A 20 -14.42 12.90 4.13
C SER A 20 -13.42 11.88 4.65
N GLY A 21 -13.18 10.78 3.91
CA GLY A 21 -12.16 9.79 4.25
C GLY A 21 -10.75 10.40 4.25
N ALA A 22 -10.43 11.19 3.21
CA ALA A 22 -9.17 11.93 3.16
C ALA A 22 -9.00 12.93 4.31
N GLY A 23 -10.09 13.64 4.66
CA GLY A 23 -10.09 14.57 5.79
C GLY A 23 -9.81 13.88 7.12
N GLN A 24 -10.43 12.72 7.37
CA GLN A 24 -10.16 11.90 8.55
C GLN A 24 -8.70 11.42 8.60
N GLN A 25 -8.19 10.90 7.47
CA GLN A 25 -6.81 10.43 7.37
C GLN A 25 -5.79 11.55 7.64
N LEU A 26 -6.06 12.77 7.19
CA LEU A 26 -5.15 13.91 7.31
C LEU A 26 -5.38 14.78 8.55
N GLY A 27 -6.42 14.49 9.36
CA GLY A 27 -6.77 15.29 10.54
C GLY A 27 -7.28 16.69 10.20
N VAL A 28 -7.93 16.86 9.03
CA VAL A 28 -8.44 18.16 8.56
C VAL A 28 -9.89 18.05 8.11
N ASN A 29 -10.57 19.19 7.95
CA ASN A 29 -11.93 19.15 7.45
C ASN A 29 -12.00 19.05 5.91
N THR A 30 -13.13 18.55 5.41
CA THR A 30 -13.37 18.28 3.98
C THR A 30 -13.23 19.52 3.10
N THR A 31 -13.53 20.71 3.61
CA THR A 31 -13.38 21.97 2.87
C THR A 31 -11.92 22.30 2.61
N THR A 32 -11.04 21.96 3.55
CA THR A 32 -9.59 22.11 3.36
C THR A 32 -9.09 21.15 2.29
N VAL A 33 -9.50 19.89 2.33
CA VAL A 33 -9.15 18.88 1.31
C VAL A 33 -9.60 19.34 -0.07
N LEU A 34 -10.88 19.76 -0.20
CA LEU A 34 -11.45 20.22 -1.47
C LEU A 34 -10.64 21.41 -2.04
N ARG A 35 -10.34 22.40 -1.21
CA ARG A 35 -9.59 23.60 -1.62
C ARG A 35 -8.19 23.24 -2.11
N ARG A 36 -7.50 22.32 -1.42
CA ARG A 36 -6.14 21.89 -1.77
C ARG A 36 -6.11 21.11 -3.07
N VAL A 37 -7.08 20.22 -3.28
CA VAL A 37 -7.23 19.49 -4.54
C VAL A 37 -7.56 20.45 -5.69
N ALA A 38 -8.48 21.39 -5.49
CA ALA A 38 -8.82 22.38 -6.51
C ALA A 38 -7.59 23.26 -6.88
N SER A 39 -6.80 23.68 -5.91
CA SER A 39 -5.55 24.43 -6.15
C SER A 39 -4.56 23.63 -7.01
N LEU A 40 -4.43 22.32 -6.76
CA LEU A 40 -3.57 21.45 -7.56
C LEU A 40 -4.10 21.29 -8.99
N GLU A 41 -5.42 21.11 -9.17
CA GLU A 41 -6.06 21.04 -10.49
C GLU A 41 -5.85 22.32 -11.30
N ASP A 42 -5.95 23.49 -10.63
CA ASP A 42 -5.70 24.79 -11.25
C ASP A 42 -4.23 24.96 -11.65
N ASP A 43 -3.28 24.58 -10.79
CA ASP A 43 -1.84 24.63 -11.09
C ASP A 43 -1.44 23.71 -12.25
N LEU A 44 -2.08 22.53 -12.36
CA LEU A 44 -1.83 21.57 -13.43
C LEU A 44 -2.67 21.81 -14.70
N GLY A 45 -3.67 22.69 -14.63
CA GLY A 45 -4.59 22.97 -15.72
C GLY A 45 -5.44 21.77 -16.14
N SER A 46 -5.65 20.81 -15.23
CA SER A 46 -6.31 19.55 -15.51
C SER A 46 -7.13 19.06 -14.33
N ARG A 47 -8.33 18.54 -14.61
CA ARG A 47 -9.12 17.85 -13.59
C ARG A 47 -8.50 16.50 -13.26
N LEU A 48 -8.30 16.24 -11.98
CA LEU A 48 -7.73 15.00 -11.47
C LEU A 48 -8.79 14.02 -10.98
N PHE A 49 -9.97 14.56 -10.62
CA PHE A 49 -11.10 13.77 -10.15
C PHE A 49 -12.39 14.08 -10.88
N GLU A 50 -13.21 13.05 -11.07
CA GLU A 50 -14.63 13.13 -11.43
C GLU A 50 -15.46 12.84 -10.18
N ARG A 51 -16.50 13.66 -9.98
CA ARG A 51 -17.44 13.46 -8.88
C ARG A 51 -18.52 12.48 -9.32
N GLU A 52 -18.65 11.38 -8.61
CA GLU A 52 -19.69 10.38 -8.78
C GLU A 52 -20.67 10.35 -7.59
N ARG A 53 -21.79 9.63 -7.74
CA ARG A 53 -22.77 9.46 -6.64
C ARG A 53 -22.16 8.76 -5.41
N THR A 54 -21.16 7.93 -5.63
CA THR A 54 -20.47 7.11 -4.61
C THR A 54 -19.19 7.73 -4.09
N GLY A 55 -18.75 8.89 -4.64
CA GLY A 55 -17.51 9.53 -4.20
C GLY A 55 -16.74 10.23 -5.32
N TYR A 56 -15.44 10.10 -5.28
CA TYR A 56 -14.48 10.69 -6.22
C TYR A 56 -13.74 9.57 -6.96
N ARG A 57 -13.74 9.63 -8.30
CA ARG A 57 -12.98 8.75 -9.19
C ARG A 57 -11.88 9.53 -9.87
N LEU A 58 -10.71 8.92 -10.06
CA LEU A 58 -9.63 9.54 -10.82
C LEU A 58 -10.02 9.69 -12.31
N THR A 59 -9.57 10.79 -12.88
CA THR A 59 -9.50 10.96 -14.33
C THR A 59 -8.23 10.30 -14.88
N ALA A 60 -8.07 10.21 -16.19
CA ALA A 60 -6.82 9.75 -16.82
C ALA A 60 -5.61 10.63 -16.43
N ALA A 61 -5.80 11.93 -16.18
CA ALA A 61 -4.77 12.81 -15.68
C ALA A 61 -4.44 12.51 -14.21
N GLY A 62 -5.46 12.21 -13.39
CA GLY A 62 -5.29 11.77 -12.01
C GLY A 62 -4.53 10.45 -11.90
N GLU A 63 -4.85 9.46 -12.74
CA GLU A 63 -4.15 8.18 -12.78
C GLU A 63 -2.66 8.36 -13.10
N LYS A 64 -2.33 9.16 -14.12
CA LYS A 64 -0.94 9.50 -14.47
C LYS A 64 -0.21 10.19 -13.33
N LEU A 65 -0.89 11.07 -12.59
CA LEU A 65 -0.27 11.75 -11.46
C LEU A 65 0.00 10.78 -10.30
N VAL A 66 -0.91 9.83 -10.03
CA VAL A 66 -0.68 8.76 -9.03
C VAL A 66 0.54 7.94 -9.41
N GLU A 67 0.62 7.46 -10.66
CA GLU A 67 1.77 6.68 -11.16
C GLU A 67 3.09 7.43 -11.00
N ALA A 68 3.10 8.74 -11.30
CA ALA A 68 4.30 9.58 -11.16
C ALA A 68 4.71 9.81 -9.70
N LEU A 69 3.75 9.85 -8.77
CA LEU A 69 4.00 10.13 -7.35
C LEU A 69 4.32 8.86 -6.54
N GLU A 70 3.87 7.68 -6.96
CA GLU A 70 4.12 6.42 -6.25
C GLU A 70 5.60 6.18 -5.88
N PRO A 71 6.59 6.40 -6.77
CA PRO A 71 8.00 6.21 -6.41
C PRO A 71 8.49 7.19 -5.36
N VAL A 72 7.99 8.44 -5.41
CA VAL A 72 8.38 9.52 -4.50
C VAL A 72 7.80 9.26 -3.11
N ASP A 73 6.53 8.91 -3.04
CA ASP A 73 5.82 8.64 -1.79
C ASP A 73 6.41 7.41 -1.08
N ARG A 74 6.79 6.35 -1.83
CA ARG A 74 7.55 5.21 -1.31
C ARG A 74 8.87 5.62 -0.68
N ARG A 75 9.63 6.48 -1.35
CA ARG A 75 10.91 6.99 -0.84
C ARG A 75 10.73 7.79 0.45
N LEU A 76 9.73 8.66 0.50
CA LEU A 76 9.43 9.47 1.68
C LEU A 76 8.97 8.61 2.86
N SER A 77 8.13 7.61 2.62
CA SER A 77 7.65 6.68 3.64
C SER A 77 8.76 5.77 4.20
N ALA A 78 9.80 5.49 3.42
CA ALA A 78 10.95 4.71 3.86
C ALA A 78 11.94 5.52 4.73
N LEU A 79 11.99 6.85 4.60
CA LEU A 79 12.96 7.69 5.30
C LEU A 79 13.02 7.47 6.83
N PRO A 80 11.89 7.40 7.58
CA PRO A 80 11.96 7.17 9.02
C PRO A 80 12.64 5.85 9.38
N ARG A 81 12.44 4.81 8.56
CA ARG A 81 13.06 3.49 8.75
C ARG A 81 14.55 3.52 8.40
N ASP A 82 14.91 4.17 7.29
CA ASP A 82 16.30 4.33 6.87
C ASP A 82 17.11 5.09 7.94
N PHE A 83 16.51 6.10 8.58
CA PHE A 83 17.14 6.85 9.67
C PHE A 83 17.19 6.07 10.99
N ALA A 84 16.18 5.26 11.28
CA ALA A 84 16.20 4.38 12.46
C ALA A 84 17.26 3.27 12.33
N ALA A 85 17.51 2.79 11.10
CA ALA A 85 18.52 1.75 10.81
C ALA A 85 19.98 2.25 10.82
N THR A 86 20.24 3.55 11.06
CA THR A 86 21.62 4.09 11.17
C THR A 86 22.30 3.79 12.51
N GLY A 87 21.61 3.12 13.46
CA GLY A 87 22.23 2.55 14.66
C GLY A 87 23.06 1.30 14.32
N GLU A 88 24.22 1.14 14.96
CA GLU A 88 25.10 -0.04 14.83
C GLU A 88 24.47 -1.31 15.46
N GLY A 89 23.31 -1.72 14.97
CA GLY A 89 22.60 -2.92 15.43
C GLY A 89 21.57 -3.39 14.41
N ASN A 90 21.23 -4.67 14.41
CA ASN A 90 20.10 -5.24 13.68
C ASN A 90 18.77 -4.86 14.35
N ASP A 91 18.65 -3.62 14.83
CA ASP A 91 17.46 -3.13 15.52
C ASP A 91 16.58 -2.35 14.54
N GLY A 92 15.28 -2.59 14.57
CA GLY A 92 14.32 -1.87 13.71
C GLY A 92 13.04 -2.64 13.50
N THR A 93 12.12 -2.02 12.78
CA THR A 93 10.83 -2.64 12.40
C THR A 93 10.87 -3.08 10.97
N VAL A 94 10.53 -4.34 10.70
CA VAL A 94 10.34 -4.90 9.36
C VAL A 94 8.85 -5.15 9.13
N CYS A 95 8.29 -4.53 8.12
CA CYS A 95 6.90 -4.75 7.72
C CYS A 95 6.82 -5.82 6.62
N LEU A 96 6.18 -6.95 6.96
CA LEU A 96 5.96 -8.08 6.05
C LEU A 96 4.48 -8.17 5.66
N SER A 97 4.18 -8.13 4.38
CA SER A 97 2.82 -8.34 3.88
C SER A 97 2.66 -9.71 3.23
N ALA A 98 1.56 -10.38 3.57
CA ALA A 98 1.19 -11.66 2.97
C ALA A 98 -0.33 -11.78 2.79
N SER A 99 -0.80 -12.76 2.00
CA SER A 99 -2.21 -13.14 2.06
C SER A 99 -2.54 -13.75 3.42
N GLU A 100 -3.79 -13.69 3.83
CA GLU A 100 -4.25 -14.22 5.12
C GLU A 100 -3.83 -15.70 5.33
N ILE A 101 -3.95 -16.51 4.29
CA ILE A 101 -3.54 -17.93 4.33
C ILE A 101 -2.04 -18.07 4.56
N LEU A 102 -1.21 -17.30 3.84
CA LEU A 102 0.24 -17.35 4.02
C LEU A 102 0.65 -16.79 5.38
N ALA A 103 0.00 -15.71 5.83
CA ALA A 103 0.26 -15.11 7.11
C ALA A 103 -0.02 -16.08 8.26
N SER A 104 -1.20 -16.72 8.27
CA SER A 104 -1.64 -17.58 9.37
C SER A 104 -1.00 -18.98 9.37
N HIS A 105 -0.79 -19.59 8.20
CA HIS A 105 -0.36 -20.98 8.11
C HIS A 105 1.14 -21.16 7.82
N ILE A 106 1.79 -20.15 7.24
CA ILE A 106 3.21 -20.24 6.87
C ILE A 106 4.07 -19.35 7.77
N ILE A 107 3.67 -18.07 7.93
CA ILE A 107 4.51 -17.09 8.64
C ILE A 107 4.32 -17.19 10.14
N ALA A 108 3.06 -17.16 10.63
CA ALA A 108 2.77 -17.11 12.06
C ALA A 108 3.42 -18.25 12.88
N PRO A 109 3.48 -19.52 12.40
CA PRO A 109 4.16 -20.57 13.12
C PRO A 109 5.67 -20.33 13.34
N GLY A 110 6.34 -19.63 12.42
CA GLY A 110 7.77 -19.32 12.49
C GLY A 110 8.13 -18.04 13.25
N LEU A 111 7.13 -17.24 13.68
CA LEU A 111 7.40 -15.92 14.31
C LEU A 111 8.16 -16.02 15.62
N MET A 112 7.91 -17.06 16.40
CA MET A 112 8.62 -17.24 17.69
C MET A 112 10.12 -17.50 17.47
N GLU A 113 10.43 -18.42 16.56
CA GLU A 113 11.82 -18.75 16.19
C GLU A 113 12.54 -17.52 15.59
N PHE A 114 11.86 -16.78 14.73
CA PHE A 114 12.39 -15.54 14.15
C PHE A 114 12.70 -14.51 15.22
N ARG A 115 11.79 -14.28 16.18
CA ARG A 115 11.99 -13.32 17.27
C ARG A 115 13.17 -13.72 18.18
N ASP A 116 13.29 -15.01 18.47
CA ASP A 116 14.36 -15.50 19.31
C ASP A 116 15.73 -15.40 18.61
N ALA A 117 15.76 -15.56 17.29
CA ALA A 117 16.97 -15.40 16.47
C ALA A 117 17.34 -13.92 16.22
N HIS A 118 16.37 -13.01 16.25
CA HIS A 118 16.53 -11.59 15.94
C HIS A 118 15.87 -10.68 17.00
N PRO A 119 16.35 -10.66 18.24
CA PRO A 119 15.68 -9.98 19.35
C PRO A 119 15.61 -8.45 19.19
N GLY A 120 16.46 -7.85 18.35
CA GLY A 120 16.44 -6.41 18.04
C GLY A 120 15.46 -6.03 16.90
N LEU A 121 14.87 -7.02 16.20
CA LEU A 121 13.94 -6.75 15.12
C LEU A 121 12.50 -6.88 15.59
N GLU A 122 11.71 -5.83 15.35
CA GLU A 122 10.26 -5.86 15.45
C GLU A 122 9.65 -6.24 14.09
N LEU A 123 8.83 -7.29 14.05
CA LEU A 123 8.16 -7.71 12.83
C LEU A 123 6.68 -7.29 12.85
N GLU A 124 6.30 -6.41 11.93
CA GLU A 124 4.91 -6.07 11.66
C GLU A 124 4.38 -6.95 10.54
N LEU A 125 3.38 -7.80 10.83
CA LEU A 125 2.76 -8.68 9.84
C LEU A 125 1.41 -8.11 9.38
N VAL A 126 1.35 -7.72 8.11
CA VAL A 126 0.13 -7.21 7.47
C VAL A 126 -0.51 -8.32 6.63
N ALA A 127 -1.64 -8.83 7.09
CA ALA A 127 -2.46 -9.78 6.32
C ALA A 127 -3.37 -9.01 5.35
N ASP A 128 -3.13 -9.14 4.03
CA ASP A 128 -3.97 -8.51 3.01
C ASP A 128 -4.94 -9.54 2.40
N PRO A 129 -6.25 -9.46 2.69
CA PRO A 129 -7.24 -10.39 2.17
C PRO A 129 -7.41 -10.28 0.64
N ARG A 130 -6.92 -9.22 0.03
CA ARG A 130 -7.07 -8.94 -1.42
C ARG A 130 -6.03 -9.63 -2.29
N VAL A 131 -5.05 -10.27 -1.71
CA VAL A 131 -3.92 -10.91 -2.42
C VAL A 131 -4.15 -12.39 -2.72
N GLY A 132 -5.35 -12.89 -2.51
CA GLY A 132 -5.78 -14.22 -2.90
C GLY A 132 -6.44 -14.19 -4.29
N GLY A 133 -5.65 -14.24 -5.38
CA GLY A 133 -6.03 -14.75 -6.71
C GLY A 133 -7.34 -14.31 -7.41
N GLY A 134 -8.06 -13.33 -6.90
CA GLY A 134 -9.28 -12.82 -7.52
C GLY A 134 -8.99 -11.61 -8.41
N SER A 135 -9.48 -11.65 -9.63
CA SER A 135 -9.47 -10.55 -10.60
C SER A 135 -10.32 -9.36 -10.15
N GLY A 136 -9.92 -8.71 -9.06
CA GLY A 136 -10.49 -7.44 -8.61
C GLY A 136 -9.68 -6.29 -9.19
N ALA A 137 -10.36 -5.30 -9.79
CA ALA A 137 -9.77 -4.10 -10.33
C ALA A 137 -8.77 -3.46 -9.36
N PRO A 138 -7.68 -2.85 -9.86
CA PRO A 138 -6.69 -2.19 -9.03
C PRO A 138 -7.39 -1.06 -8.26
N ARG A 139 -7.57 -1.26 -6.96
CA ARG A 139 -7.99 -0.16 -6.09
C ARG A 139 -6.74 0.67 -5.82
N ILE A 140 -6.88 1.95 -6.07
CA ILE A 140 -5.90 2.99 -5.83
C ILE A 140 -5.49 2.95 -4.36
N GLY A 141 -4.23 2.70 -4.13
CA GLY A 141 -3.61 2.41 -2.87
C GLY A 141 -2.81 1.12 -3.03
N ASN A 142 -1.51 1.25 -3.33
CA ASN A 142 -0.63 0.09 -3.49
C ASN A 142 -0.56 -0.63 -2.13
N PRO A 143 -1.04 -1.89 -2.00
CA PRO A 143 -0.93 -2.64 -0.76
C PRO A 143 0.53 -2.94 -0.36
N LEU A 144 1.49 -2.58 -1.21
CA LEU A 144 2.93 -2.67 -0.96
C LEU A 144 3.54 -1.33 -0.52
N LYS A 145 2.73 -0.29 -0.33
CA LYS A 145 3.21 1.07 -0.10
C LYS A 145 4.04 1.23 1.18
N ASP A 146 3.70 0.43 2.18
CA ASP A 146 4.28 0.52 3.52
C ASP A 146 4.92 -0.82 3.97
N VAL A 147 5.33 -1.69 3.03
CA VAL A 147 5.93 -2.98 3.37
C VAL A 147 7.34 -3.11 2.82
N ASP A 148 8.23 -3.66 3.63
CA ASP A 148 9.62 -3.93 3.26
C ASP A 148 9.75 -5.24 2.50
N VAL A 149 8.93 -6.22 2.88
CA VAL A 149 8.91 -7.56 2.28
C VAL A 149 7.47 -7.97 1.99
N ALA A 150 7.24 -8.57 0.84
CA ALA A 150 5.93 -9.12 0.47
C ALA A 150 6.04 -10.58 0.06
N LEU A 151 5.31 -11.47 0.77
CA LEU A 151 5.17 -12.87 0.38
C LEU A 151 3.90 -13.04 -0.46
N ARG A 152 4.06 -13.53 -1.68
CA ARG A 152 2.96 -13.65 -2.66
C ARG A 152 2.92 -15.04 -3.28
N ALA A 153 1.71 -15.56 -3.49
CA ALA A 153 1.49 -16.84 -4.19
C ALA A 153 1.62 -16.72 -5.71
N ALA A 154 1.52 -15.51 -6.26
CA ALA A 154 1.64 -15.24 -7.69
C ALA A 154 2.75 -14.21 -7.95
N ARG A 155 3.38 -14.33 -9.11
CA ARG A 155 4.42 -13.39 -9.55
C ARG A 155 3.78 -12.03 -9.88
N PRO A 156 4.26 -10.90 -9.30
CA PRO A 156 3.81 -9.58 -9.70
C PRO A 156 4.14 -9.33 -11.19
N THR A 157 3.22 -8.69 -11.89
CA THR A 157 3.36 -8.36 -13.32
C THR A 157 3.84 -6.93 -13.55
N GLN A 158 3.86 -6.10 -12.51
CA GLN A 158 4.22 -4.68 -12.58
C GLN A 158 5.11 -4.29 -11.40
N GLY A 159 6.00 -3.33 -11.62
CA GLY A 159 6.85 -2.71 -10.61
C GLY A 159 8.31 -3.15 -10.65
N ASP A 160 9.17 -2.25 -10.19
CA ASP A 160 10.64 -2.41 -10.09
C ASP A 160 10.97 -3.05 -8.73
N MET A 161 10.71 -4.36 -8.60
CA MET A 161 10.87 -5.10 -7.35
C MET A 161 11.88 -6.24 -7.50
N LEU A 162 12.74 -6.39 -6.52
CA LEU A 162 13.58 -7.58 -6.41
C LEU A 162 12.70 -8.75 -5.96
N MET A 163 12.73 -9.84 -6.72
CA MET A 163 11.94 -11.04 -6.42
C MET A 163 12.84 -12.26 -6.25
N ARG A 164 12.52 -13.05 -5.23
CA ARG A 164 13.14 -14.36 -5.00
C ARG A 164 12.05 -15.40 -4.82
N LYS A 165 12.15 -16.52 -5.54
CA LYS A 165 11.30 -17.68 -5.31
C LYS A 165 11.71 -18.34 -3.98
N VAL A 166 10.77 -18.50 -3.05
CA VAL A 166 10.99 -19.11 -1.74
C VAL A 166 10.40 -20.50 -1.63
N GLY A 167 9.50 -20.89 -2.53
CA GLY A 167 8.89 -22.22 -2.55
C GLY A 167 7.87 -22.39 -3.67
N ASP A 168 7.27 -23.54 -3.73
CA ASP A 168 6.14 -23.89 -4.60
C ASP A 168 4.93 -24.22 -3.73
N MET A 169 3.74 -23.77 -4.15
CA MET A 169 2.49 -24.09 -3.50
C MET A 169 1.57 -24.82 -4.50
N ALA A 170 1.20 -26.05 -4.16
CA ALA A 170 0.27 -26.84 -4.95
C ALA A 170 -1.18 -26.48 -4.58
N TYR A 171 -2.02 -26.32 -5.59
CA TYR A 171 -3.45 -26.15 -5.45
C TYR A 171 -4.18 -27.37 -5.98
N GLY A 172 -5.25 -27.77 -5.29
CA GLY A 172 -6.13 -28.86 -5.71
C GLY A 172 -7.59 -28.49 -5.48
N LEU A 173 -8.46 -29.09 -6.28
CA LEU A 173 -9.89 -29.04 -6.04
C LEU A 173 -10.27 -30.27 -5.20
N TYR A 174 -10.99 -30.01 -4.11
CA TYR A 174 -11.45 -31.05 -3.19
C TYR A 174 -12.96 -30.93 -3.04
N ALA A 175 -13.61 -32.09 -2.99
CA ALA A 175 -15.02 -32.20 -2.69
C ALA A 175 -15.24 -33.29 -1.62
N SER A 176 -16.33 -33.20 -0.87
CA SER A 176 -16.72 -34.29 0.02
C SER A 176 -17.16 -35.53 -0.80
N PRO A 177 -17.02 -36.76 -0.26
CA PRO A 177 -17.52 -37.95 -0.95
C PRO A 177 -19.03 -37.97 -1.23
N ALA A 178 -19.77 -37.07 -0.57
CA ALA A 178 -21.22 -36.90 -0.72
C ALA A 178 -21.63 -35.83 -1.73
N TYR A 179 -20.67 -35.20 -2.40
CA TYR A 179 -20.93 -34.19 -3.42
C TYR A 179 -21.18 -34.82 -4.82
#